data_34dd467573516e02740b444be90456b4
#
_entry.id   34dd467573516e02740b444be90456b4
#
_cell.length_a   1.000
_cell.length_b   1.000
_cell.length_c   1.000
_cell.angle_alpha   90.00
_cell.angle_beta   90.00
_cell.angle_gamma   90.00
#
_symmetry.space_group_name_H-M   'P 1'
#
loop_
_entity.id
_entity.type
_entity.pdbx_description
1 polymer ?
#
loop_
_entity_poly.entity_id
_entity_poly.type
_entity_poly.pdbx_seq_one_letter_code
_entity_poly.pdbx_strand_id
1 'polypeptide(L)'
;MKDADPNLPITQIDHTIVRGVIAYTSKKPERMDHERGREFYTITKYGWGGRTIGVHTEIDDRPSVMRDATYTVDENWMPQDCFVRLTVADKFMGTGWFKFHDTHTECETFTALEGRVSQRMDHKHGPLKSFQNHAIACDSWHFAHYDLSNGPGMQSIDELL
;
A
#
# COMPACT_ATOMS: atom_id res chain seq x y z
N MET A 1 -13.43 -18.72 -3.23
CA MET A 1 -14.01 -17.66 -4.06
C MET A 1 -15.33 -18.20 -4.59
N LYS A 2 -16.47 -17.67 -4.18
CA LYS A 2 -17.75 -18.04 -4.83
C LYS A 2 -17.66 -17.44 -6.22
N ASP A 3 -17.84 -18.27 -7.24
CA ASP A 3 -17.86 -17.81 -8.62
C ASP A 3 -18.92 -16.70 -8.73
N ALA A 4 -18.48 -15.50 -9.17
CA ALA A 4 -19.40 -14.42 -9.43
C ALA A 4 -20.37 -14.91 -10.52
N ASP A 5 -21.68 -14.83 -10.26
CA ASP A 5 -22.70 -15.19 -11.25
C ASP A 5 -22.53 -14.25 -12.46
N PRO A 6 -22.17 -14.77 -13.64
CA PRO A 6 -21.97 -13.94 -14.83
C PRO A 6 -23.25 -13.25 -15.32
N ASN A 7 -24.41 -13.62 -14.77
CA ASN A 7 -25.72 -13.04 -15.10
C ASN A 7 -26.18 -11.96 -14.12
N LEU A 8 -25.37 -11.65 -13.08
CA LEU A 8 -25.73 -10.53 -12.20
C LEU A 8 -25.73 -9.21 -13.00
N PRO A 9 -26.78 -8.40 -12.87
CA PRO A 9 -26.82 -7.11 -13.54
C PRO A 9 -25.64 -6.25 -13.09
N ILE A 10 -24.95 -5.63 -14.04
CA ILE A 10 -23.79 -4.71 -13.84
C ILE A 10 -24.12 -3.54 -12.89
N THR A 11 -25.39 -3.37 -12.55
CA THR A 11 -25.89 -2.30 -11.66
C THR A 11 -25.81 -2.60 -10.16
N GLN A 12 -25.45 -3.82 -9.76
CA GLN A 12 -25.31 -4.12 -8.33
C GLN A 12 -23.90 -3.76 -7.87
N ILE A 13 -23.78 -2.57 -7.25
CA ILE A 13 -22.51 -2.08 -6.69
C ILE A 13 -22.45 -2.51 -5.23
N ASP A 14 -21.67 -3.55 -4.95
CA ASP A 14 -21.44 -4.08 -3.61
C ASP A 14 -20.14 -3.54 -2.98
N HIS A 15 -19.78 -2.29 -3.30
CA HIS A 15 -18.59 -1.67 -2.74
C HIS A 15 -18.83 -0.23 -2.31
N THR A 16 -18.02 0.22 -1.34
CA THR A 16 -17.96 1.62 -0.90
C THR A 16 -16.61 2.20 -1.27
N ILE A 17 -16.59 3.45 -1.74
CA ILE A 17 -15.38 4.16 -2.12
C ILE A 17 -15.17 5.37 -1.21
N VAL A 18 -13.96 5.50 -0.65
CA VAL A 18 -13.49 6.68 0.08
C VAL A 18 -12.30 7.27 -0.68
N ARG A 19 -12.25 8.60 -0.80
CA ARG A 19 -11.14 9.32 -1.44
C ARG A 19 -10.63 10.40 -0.51
N GLY A 20 -9.34 10.66 -0.58
CA GLY A 20 -8.72 11.72 0.21
C GLY A 20 -7.37 12.15 -0.35
N VAL A 21 -6.82 13.16 0.32
CA VAL A 21 -5.50 13.73 0.02
C VAL A 21 -4.76 13.93 1.33
N ILE A 22 -3.47 13.57 1.33
CA ILE A 22 -2.53 13.88 2.40
C ILE A 22 -1.55 14.91 1.85
N ALA A 23 -1.42 16.06 2.51
CA ALA A 23 -0.39 17.05 2.17
C ALA A 23 0.86 16.80 3.03
N TYR A 24 2.01 16.78 2.39
CA TYR A 24 3.31 16.71 3.06
C TYR A 24 3.84 18.12 3.29
N THR A 25 4.24 18.43 4.52
CA THR A 25 4.86 19.70 4.83
C THR A 25 6.31 19.53 5.28
N SER A 26 7.14 20.50 4.96
CA SER A 26 8.53 20.52 5.38
C SER A 26 8.65 20.92 6.85
N LYS A 27 9.56 20.29 7.58
CA LYS A 27 9.99 20.70 8.91
C LYS A 27 11.41 21.29 8.94
N LYS A 28 12.01 21.50 7.76
CA LYS A 28 13.29 22.19 7.62
C LYS A 28 13.08 23.67 7.95
N PRO A 29 13.95 24.32 8.76
CA PRO A 29 13.77 25.73 9.18
C PRO A 29 13.56 26.71 8.02
N GLU A 30 14.31 26.56 6.93
CA GLU A 30 14.25 27.39 5.73
C GLU A 30 12.98 27.21 4.89
N ARG A 31 12.20 26.18 5.18
CA ARG A 31 10.97 25.79 4.46
C ARG A 31 9.87 25.30 5.41
N MET A 32 9.88 25.77 6.65
CA MET A 32 8.94 25.34 7.68
C MET A 32 7.50 25.47 7.18
N ASP A 33 6.76 24.35 7.28
CA ASP A 33 5.35 24.20 6.91
C ASP A 33 5.01 24.47 5.43
N HIS A 34 6.00 24.70 4.57
CA HIS A 34 5.75 24.72 3.13
C HIS A 34 5.36 23.34 2.65
N GLU A 35 4.37 23.27 1.77
CA GLU A 35 4.00 22.02 1.10
C GLU A 35 5.19 21.53 0.27
N ARG A 36 5.48 20.24 0.37
CA ARG A 36 6.56 19.56 -0.35
C ARG A 36 6.07 18.39 -1.19
N GLY A 37 4.77 18.23 -1.28
CA GLY A 37 4.14 17.17 -2.04
C GLY A 37 2.82 16.75 -1.45
N ARG A 38 2.19 15.80 -2.10
CA ARG A 38 0.88 15.28 -1.72
C ARG A 38 0.71 13.83 -2.11
N GLU A 39 -0.26 13.21 -1.50
CA GLU A 39 -0.64 11.85 -1.77
C GLU A 39 -2.15 11.80 -1.95
N PHE A 40 -2.59 11.38 -3.12
CA PHE A 40 -4.00 11.16 -3.45
C PHE A 40 -4.31 9.69 -3.26
N TYR A 41 -5.38 9.37 -2.55
CA TYR A 41 -5.75 7.98 -2.35
C TYR A 41 -7.22 7.70 -2.61
N THR A 42 -7.49 6.47 -2.98
CA THR A 42 -8.83 5.90 -3.12
C THR A 42 -8.86 4.56 -2.42
N ILE A 43 -9.73 4.41 -1.42
CA ILE A 43 -9.98 3.13 -0.75
C ILE A 43 -11.29 2.57 -1.26
N THR A 44 -11.26 1.34 -1.76
CA THR A 44 -12.45 0.56 -2.12
C THR A 44 -12.63 -0.54 -1.08
N LYS A 45 -13.76 -0.53 -0.37
CA LYS A 45 -14.20 -1.62 0.51
C LYS A 45 -15.21 -2.47 -0.23
N TYR A 46 -14.90 -3.72 -0.43
CA TYR A 46 -15.74 -4.68 -1.16
C TYR A 46 -16.81 -5.30 -0.26
N GLY A 47 -17.91 -5.77 -0.87
CA GLY A 47 -19.00 -6.45 -0.16
C GLY A 47 -18.56 -7.71 0.60
N TRP A 48 -17.50 -8.39 0.13
CA TRP A 48 -16.91 -9.54 0.83
C TRP A 48 -15.98 -9.17 2.01
N GLY A 49 -15.84 -7.86 2.31
CA GLY A 49 -15.09 -7.36 3.47
C GLY A 49 -13.66 -6.92 3.19
N GLY A 50 -13.03 -7.38 2.13
CA GLY A 50 -11.67 -6.97 1.76
C GLY A 50 -11.60 -5.52 1.29
N ARG A 51 -10.39 -4.99 1.20
CA ARG A 51 -10.14 -3.58 0.85
C ARG A 51 -8.96 -3.46 -0.08
N THR A 52 -9.07 -2.54 -1.05
CA THR A 52 -7.94 -2.13 -1.88
C THR A 52 -7.76 -0.62 -1.74
N ILE A 53 -6.52 -0.19 -1.53
CA ILE A 53 -6.14 1.21 -1.62
C ILE A 53 -5.30 1.43 -2.88
N GLY A 54 -5.69 2.42 -3.68
CA GLY A 54 -4.87 2.97 -4.75
C GLY A 54 -4.33 4.33 -4.34
N VAL A 55 -3.06 4.56 -4.55
CA VAL A 55 -2.35 5.78 -4.11
C VAL A 55 -1.52 6.34 -5.26
N HIS A 56 -1.56 7.65 -5.42
CA HIS A 56 -0.63 8.41 -6.24
C HIS A 56 0.09 9.44 -5.35
N THR A 57 1.40 9.33 -5.24
CA THR A 57 2.24 10.21 -4.41
C THR A 57 3.08 11.11 -5.32
N GLU A 58 3.05 12.42 -5.06
CA GLU A 58 3.90 13.44 -5.69
C GLU A 58 4.75 14.09 -4.61
N ILE A 59 6.09 14.01 -4.69
CA ILE A 59 7.01 14.68 -3.78
C ILE A 59 7.88 15.63 -4.58
N ASP A 60 7.77 16.93 -4.27
CA ASP A 60 8.43 18.03 -4.98
C ASP A 60 9.86 18.30 -4.48
N ASP A 61 10.45 17.38 -3.73
CA ASP A 61 11.85 17.47 -3.35
C ASP A 61 12.77 17.32 -4.59
N ARG A 62 14.02 17.67 -4.44
CA ARG A 62 14.99 17.48 -5.52
C ARG A 62 15.93 16.34 -5.18
N PRO A 63 15.87 15.22 -5.94
CA PRO A 63 15.00 14.96 -7.09
C PRO A 63 13.53 14.75 -6.70
N SER A 64 12.62 15.13 -7.61
CA SER A 64 11.17 14.83 -7.46
C SER A 64 10.93 13.33 -7.48
N VAL A 65 9.94 12.88 -6.72
CA VAL A 65 9.54 11.46 -6.65
C VAL A 65 8.05 11.35 -6.93
N MET A 66 7.69 10.51 -7.87
CA MET A 66 6.31 10.05 -8.09
C MET A 66 6.22 8.56 -7.82
N ARG A 67 5.19 8.16 -7.11
CA ARG A 67 4.92 6.76 -6.78
C ARG A 67 3.45 6.46 -6.96
N ASP A 68 3.19 5.39 -7.68
CA ASP A 68 1.87 4.76 -7.72
C ASP A 68 1.94 3.47 -6.92
N ALA A 69 0.97 3.25 -6.05
CA ALA A 69 0.83 2.01 -5.30
C ALA A 69 -0.61 1.52 -5.32
N THR A 70 -0.79 0.21 -5.39
CA THR A 70 -2.07 -0.45 -5.15
C THR A 70 -1.83 -1.57 -4.16
N TYR A 71 -2.56 -1.55 -3.04
CA TYR A 71 -2.37 -2.51 -1.96
C TYR A 71 -3.70 -3.08 -1.51
N THR A 72 -3.81 -4.41 -1.49
CA THR A 72 -5.03 -5.14 -1.14
C THR A 72 -4.85 -5.93 0.15
N VAL A 73 -5.86 -5.87 1.01
CA VAL A 73 -5.99 -6.71 2.21
C VAL A 73 -7.35 -7.42 2.20
N ASP A 74 -7.43 -8.57 2.89
CA ASP A 74 -8.68 -9.30 3.10
C ASP A 74 -9.57 -8.65 4.18
N GLU A 75 -10.65 -9.33 4.56
CA GLU A 75 -11.57 -8.88 5.61
C GLU A 75 -10.93 -8.81 7.00
N ASN A 76 -9.86 -9.56 7.25
CA ASN A 76 -9.07 -9.58 8.49
C ASN A 76 -7.86 -8.65 8.46
N TRP A 77 -7.77 -7.79 7.43
CA TRP A 77 -6.66 -6.85 7.19
C TRP A 77 -5.33 -7.52 6.85
N MET A 78 -5.34 -8.81 6.49
CA MET A 78 -4.14 -9.52 6.08
C MET A 78 -3.76 -9.16 4.64
N PRO A 79 -2.49 -8.84 4.37
CA PRO A 79 -1.99 -8.54 3.04
C PRO A 79 -2.30 -9.62 2.00
N GLN A 80 -2.74 -9.21 0.82
CA GLN A 80 -3.04 -10.09 -0.31
C GLN A 80 -2.09 -9.87 -1.48
N ASP A 81 -1.96 -8.63 -1.89
CA ASP A 81 -1.02 -8.22 -2.93
C ASP A 81 -0.68 -6.73 -2.82
N CYS A 82 0.44 -6.35 -3.42
CA CYS A 82 0.79 -4.95 -3.59
C CYS A 82 1.52 -4.74 -4.92
N PHE A 83 1.18 -3.68 -5.63
CA PHE A 83 1.90 -3.20 -6.79
C PHE A 83 2.45 -1.81 -6.51
N VAL A 84 3.70 -1.56 -6.89
CA VAL A 84 4.36 -0.26 -6.77
C VAL A 84 5.04 0.10 -8.08
N ARG A 85 4.91 1.37 -8.50
CA ARG A 85 5.67 1.98 -9.59
C ARG A 85 6.38 3.22 -9.06
N LEU A 86 7.65 3.38 -9.39
CA LEU A 86 8.50 4.47 -8.95
C LEU A 86 9.09 5.24 -10.14
N THR A 87 8.98 6.57 -10.07
CA THR A 87 9.62 7.52 -10.98
C THR A 87 10.39 8.54 -10.15
N VAL A 88 11.65 8.81 -10.49
CA VAL A 88 12.51 9.79 -9.81
C VAL A 88 13.11 10.72 -10.85
N ALA A 89 12.98 12.05 -10.64
CA ALA A 89 13.43 13.08 -11.60
C ALA A 89 12.92 12.79 -13.01
N ASP A 90 11.62 12.49 -13.14
CA ASP A 90 10.91 12.15 -14.38
C ASP A 90 11.43 10.89 -15.11
N LYS A 91 12.29 10.10 -14.46
CA LYS A 91 12.81 8.87 -15.01
C LYS A 91 12.15 7.66 -14.34
N PHE A 92 11.69 6.73 -15.14
CA PHE A 92 11.22 5.44 -14.65
C PHE A 92 12.36 4.69 -13.93
N MET A 93 12.12 4.32 -12.67
CA MET A 93 13.08 3.56 -11.85
C MET A 93 12.72 2.08 -11.79
N GLY A 94 11.45 1.77 -11.69
CA GLY A 94 11.01 0.38 -11.66
C GLY A 94 9.56 0.21 -11.25
N THR A 95 9.12 -1.04 -11.34
CA THR A 95 7.87 -1.55 -10.79
C THR A 95 8.16 -2.77 -9.94
N GLY A 96 7.34 -2.99 -8.91
CA GLY A 96 7.34 -4.20 -8.11
C GLY A 96 5.93 -4.72 -7.91
N TRP A 97 5.74 -6.01 -8.03
CA TRP A 97 4.52 -6.70 -7.66
C TRP A 97 4.83 -7.70 -6.57
N PHE A 98 4.05 -7.65 -5.50
CA PHE A 98 4.19 -8.50 -4.32
C PHE A 98 2.94 -9.34 -4.16
N LYS A 99 3.12 -10.63 -3.92
CA LYS A 99 2.05 -11.55 -3.54
C LYS A 99 2.35 -12.15 -2.18
N PHE A 100 1.39 -12.00 -1.28
CA PHE A 100 1.52 -12.47 0.09
C PHE A 100 0.75 -13.79 0.25
N HIS A 101 1.46 -14.82 0.72
CA HIS A 101 0.94 -16.15 1.03
C HIS A 101 1.07 -16.39 2.54
N ASP A 102 0.46 -17.45 3.07
CA ASP A 102 0.52 -17.74 4.50
C ASP A 102 1.94 -18.03 4.99
N THR A 103 2.80 -18.57 4.15
CA THR A 103 4.16 -19.03 4.52
C THR A 103 5.28 -18.24 3.90
N HIS A 104 5.01 -17.43 2.90
CA HIS A 104 6.04 -16.68 2.15
C HIS A 104 5.46 -15.50 1.39
N THR A 105 6.32 -14.58 1.01
CA THR A 105 6.03 -13.49 0.06
C THR A 105 6.82 -13.71 -1.22
N GLU A 106 6.17 -13.57 -2.35
CA GLU A 106 6.78 -13.50 -3.68
C GLU A 106 6.87 -12.06 -4.15
N CYS A 107 7.96 -11.70 -4.81
CA CYS A 107 8.19 -10.39 -5.38
C CYS A 107 8.73 -10.51 -6.81
N GLU A 108 8.03 -9.90 -7.76
CA GLU A 108 8.49 -9.71 -9.13
C GLU A 108 8.76 -8.22 -9.35
N THR A 109 10.01 -7.87 -9.63
CA THR A 109 10.40 -6.50 -9.93
C THR A 109 10.89 -6.37 -11.37
N PHE A 110 10.70 -5.19 -11.93
CA PHE A 110 11.35 -4.77 -13.17
C PHE A 110 11.92 -3.37 -12.94
N THR A 111 13.23 -3.27 -12.93
CA THR A 111 13.93 -1.99 -12.69
C THR A 111 14.69 -1.54 -13.94
N ALA A 112 14.92 -0.24 -14.05
CA ALA A 112 15.72 0.33 -15.13
C ALA A 112 17.20 -0.10 -15.06
N LEU A 113 17.67 -0.51 -13.89
CA LEU A 113 19.07 -0.89 -13.66
C LEU A 113 19.33 -2.39 -13.86
N GLU A 114 18.46 -3.24 -13.31
CA GLU A 114 18.70 -4.70 -13.21
C GLU A 114 17.81 -5.51 -14.15
N GLY A 115 16.78 -4.87 -14.74
CA GLY A 115 15.75 -5.58 -15.51
C GLY A 115 14.80 -6.35 -14.59
N ARG A 116 14.40 -7.56 -15.00
CA ARG A 116 13.49 -8.41 -14.23
C ARG A 116 14.21 -9.20 -13.15
N VAL A 117 13.71 -9.13 -11.93
CA VAL A 117 14.19 -9.92 -10.79
C VAL A 117 13.00 -10.56 -10.08
N SER A 118 13.10 -11.86 -9.81
CA SER A 118 12.14 -12.63 -9.03
C SER A 118 12.75 -12.98 -7.68
N GLN A 119 12.02 -12.73 -6.60
CA GLN A 119 12.46 -12.99 -5.24
C GLN A 119 11.37 -13.71 -4.46
N ARG A 120 11.78 -14.49 -3.46
CA ARG A 120 10.91 -15.13 -2.49
C ARG A 120 11.50 -14.97 -1.10
N MET A 121 10.64 -14.66 -0.13
CA MET A 121 11.00 -14.58 1.28
C MET A 121 10.05 -15.47 2.09
N ASP A 122 10.59 -16.46 2.78
CA ASP A 122 9.81 -17.31 3.67
C ASP A 122 9.55 -16.58 5.00
N HIS A 123 8.33 -16.69 5.53
CA HIS A 123 7.94 -16.12 6.81
C HIS A 123 8.41 -17.00 7.97
N LYS A 124 8.85 -16.40 9.08
CA LYS A 124 9.40 -17.12 10.22
C LYS A 124 8.34 -17.53 11.25
N HIS A 125 7.30 -16.74 11.42
CA HIS A 125 6.35 -16.88 12.53
C HIS A 125 4.88 -16.89 12.08
N GLY A 126 4.62 -17.19 10.81
CA GLY A 126 3.27 -17.25 10.23
C GLY A 126 3.00 -16.18 9.19
N PRO A 127 1.73 -15.97 8.82
CA PRO A 127 1.38 -15.03 7.77
C PRO A 127 1.83 -13.60 8.07
N LEU A 128 2.27 -12.89 7.03
CA LEU A 128 2.63 -11.48 7.13
C LEU A 128 1.40 -10.67 7.55
N LYS A 129 1.52 -9.88 8.61
CA LYS A 129 0.41 -9.05 9.12
C LYS A 129 0.35 -7.70 8.43
N SER A 130 1.49 -7.18 7.98
CA SER A 130 1.53 -5.87 7.36
C SER A 130 2.68 -5.72 6.38
N PHE A 131 2.53 -4.81 5.42
CA PHE A 131 3.53 -4.50 4.40
C PHE A 131 3.67 -2.99 4.24
N GLN A 132 4.90 -2.50 4.31
CA GLN A 132 5.18 -1.08 4.10
C GLN A 132 5.70 -0.82 2.69
N ASN A 133 4.95 0.00 1.94
CA ASN A 133 5.29 0.40 0.57
C ASN A 133 5.68 1.88 0.45
N HIS A 134 5.93 2.55 1.59
CA HIS A 134 6.27 3.97 1.71
C HIS A 134 5.17 4.97 1.28
N ALA A 135 3.95 4.53 1.02
CA ALA A 135 2.81 5.42 0.86
C ALA A 135 2.10 5.57 2.22
N ILE A 136 2.02 6.80 2.76
CA ILE A 136 1.47 7.05 4.11
C ILE A 136 0.02 6.59 4.22
N ALA A 137 -0.78 6.74 3.15
CA ALA A 137 -2.15 6.26 3.15
C ALA A 137 -2.23 4.74 3.33
N CYS A 138 -1.26 3.98 2.79
CA CYS A 138 -1.16 2.53 3.01
C CYS A 138 -0.72 2.20 4.45
N ASP A 139 0.16 3.01 5.04
CA ASP A 139 0.64 2.83 6.41
C ASP A 139 -0.50 2.94 7.44
N SER A 140 -1.60 3.63 7.10
CA SER A 140 -2.79 3.69 7.95
C SER A 140 -3.38 2.31 8.24
N TRP A 141 -3.13 1.31 7.40
CA TRP A 141 -3.62 -0.05 7.58
C TRP A 141 -2.86 -0.83 8.67
N HIS A 142 -1.68 -0.36 9.08
CA HIS A 142 -0.99 -0.91 10.27
C HIS A 142 -1.83 -0.73 11.54
N PHE A 143 -2.65 0.32 11.61
CA PHE A 143 -3.55 0.54 12.77
C PHE A 143 -4.60 -0.54 12.97
N ALA A 144 -4.91 -1.34 11.94
CA ALA A 144 -5.81 -2.49 12.09
C ALA A 144 -5.26 -3.56 13.05
N HIS A 145 -3.94 -3.59 13.24
CA HIS A 145 -3.23 -4.50 14.13
C HIS A 145 -2.87 -3.86 15.48
N TYR A 146 -3.27 -2.60 15.70
CA TYR A 146 -3.04 -1.90 16.95
C TYR A 146 -4.15 -2.23 17.96
N ASP A 147 -3.78 -2.72 19.13
CA ASP A 147 -4.73 -3.03 20.21
C ASP A 147 -4.99 -1.76 21.04
N LEU A 148 -6.12 -1.12 20.77
CA LEU A 148 -6.55 0.09 21.48
C LEU A 148 -6.82 -0.14 22.99
N SER A 149 -7.04 -1.38 23.43
CA SER A 149 -7.27 -1.71 24.84
C SER A 149 -6.03 -1.50 25.71
N ASN A 150 -4.83 -1.52 25.10
CA ASN A 150 -3.56 -1.25 25.77
C ASN A 150 -3.30 0.24 26.05
N GLY A 151 -4.22 1.13 25.64
CA GLY A 151 -4.05 2.56 25.75
C GLY A 151 -3.00 3.14 24.79
N PRO A 152 -2.67 4.44 24.91
CA PRO A 152 -1.68 5.08 24.06
C PRO A 152 -0.26 4.56 24.35
N GLY A 153 0.54 4.34 23.30
CA GLY A 153 1.91 3.88 23.46
C GLY A 153 2.43 3.21 22.19
N MET A 154 3.63 2.64 22.27
CA MET A 154 4.20 1.84 21.19
C MET A 154 3.75 0.38 21.32
N GLN A 155 3.36 -0.21 20.19
CA GLN A 155 3.08 -1.63 20.07
C GLN A 155 3.92 -2.20 18.93
N SER A 156 4.44 -3.41 19.12
CA SER A 156 5.13 -4.14 18.07
C SER A 156 4.11 -4.80 17.15
N ILE A 157 4.36 -4.73 15.85
CA ILE A 157 3.67 -5.56 14.86
C ILE A 157 4.67 -6.62 14.44
N ASP A 158 4.41 -7.86 14.87
CA ASP A 158 5.19 -9.01 14.43
C ASP A 158 4.87 -9.30 12.95
N GLU A 159 5.86 -9.78 12.19
CA GLU A 159 5.71 -10.09 10.76
C GLU A 159 5.28 -8.86 9.91
N LEU A 160 6.01 -7.77 10.05
CA LEU A 160 6.00 -6.62 9.16
C LEU A 160 7.13 -6.78 8.12
N LEU A 161 6.81 -6.59 6.83
CA LEU A 161 7.76 -6.50 5.72
C LEU A 161 7.87 -5.07 5.22
#